data_721e8efac9cb4702f7c1cb7ccdb66e2f
#
_entry.id   721e8efac9cb4702f7c1cb7ccdb66e2f
#
_cell.length_a   1.000
_cell.length_b   1.000
_cell.length_c   1.000
_cell.angle_alpha   90.00
_cell.angle_beta   90.00
_cell.angle_gamma   90.00
#
_symmetry.space_group_name_H-M   'P 1'
#
loop_
_entity.id
_entity.type
_entity.pdbx_description
1 polymer ?
#
loop_
_entity_poly.entity_id
_entity_poly.type
_entity_poly.pdbx_seq_one_letter_code
_entity_poly.pdbx_strand_id
1 'polypeptide(L)'
;AKLLEHDDHPNPNDMRYLRDRGYERIAGMVYTEMMDSLMTFNSRPNNPAAKFSVHPDKVWYAVTTDQTVAPVEDSNPVHSIKEKSVVVSSGAGGRSSQTMTAETRRFHPSQIGVVSESTVDNSETGTITYLTSNPNYGSIYGTSQELEKPNESAGQCFSESMLLVPGHKYDD
;
A
#
# COMPACT_ATOMS: atom_id res chain seq x y z
N ALA A 1 -15.07 -0.87 10.17
CA ALA A 1 -16.40 -1.39 10.52
C ALA A 1 -16.67 -2.72 9.79
N LYS A 2 -16.59 -2.77 8.44
CA LYS A 2 -16.83 -4.01 7.67
C LYS A 2 -15.88 -5.16 8.00
N LEU A 3 -14.65 -4.89 8.44
CA LEU A 3 -13.69 -5.92 8.88
C LEU A 3 -14.08 -6.59 10.20
N LEU A 4 -14.94 -5.93 10.99
CA LEU A 4 -15.43 -6.45 12.27
C LEU A 4 -16.78 -7.20 12.12
N GLU A 5 -17.45 -7.03 10.98
CA GLU A 5 -18.76 -7.67 10.70
C GLU A 5 -18.61 -9.03 10.02
N HIS A 6 -17.45 -9.34 9.43
CA HIS A 6 -17.17 -10.67 8.90
C HIS A 6 -16.44 -11.49 9.96
N ASP A 7 -17.16 -12.51 10.38
CA ASP A 7 -16.69 -13.58 11.24
C ASP A 7 -15.36 -14.15 10.75
N ASP A 8 -14.57 -14.62 11.70
CA ASP A 8 -13.29 -15.28 11.48
C ASP A 8 -12.13 -14.36 11.10
N HIS A 9 -11.41 -13.98 12.11
CA HIS A 9 -10.04 -13.45 12.13
C HIS A 9 -9.42 -13.21 10.74
N PRO A 10 -9.58 -12.02 10.14
CA PRO A 10 -9.06 -11.77 8.81
C PRO A 10 -7.56 -12.04 8.79
N ASN A 11 -7.13 -12.93 7.92
CA ASN A 11 -5.71 -13.22 7.76
C ASN A 11 -5.00 -11.91 7.34
N PRO A 12 -3.99 -11.47 8.09
CA PRO A 12 -3.30 -10.22 7.80
C PRO A 12 -2.60 -10.19 6.44
N ASN A 13 -2.38 -11.34 5.85
CA ASN A 13 -1.75 -11.50 4.54
C ASN A 13 -2.77 -11.57 3.41
N ASP A 14 -4.07 -11.51 3.71
CA ASP A 14 -5.11 -11.55 2.70
C ASP A 14 -5.23 -10.20 1.99
N MET A 15 -4.84 -10.16 0.72
CA MET A 15 -4.86 -8.97 -0.13
C MET A 15 -6.27 -8.47 -0.47
N ARG A 16 -7.30 -9.25 -0.23
CA ARG A 16 -8.70 -8.82 -0.39
C ARG A 16 -9.07 -7.72 0.60
N TYR A 17 -8.33 -7.61 1.71
CA TYR A 17 -8.58 -6.67 2.79
C TYR A 17 -7.39 -5.73 3.01
N LEU A 18 -7.14 -4.85 2.06
CA LEU A 18 -6.12 -3.82 2.21
C LEU A 18 -6.49 -2.88 3.37
N ARG A 19 -5.60 -2.78 4.35
CA ARG A 19 -5.84 -2.04 5.59
C ARG A 19 -5.61 -0.55 5.46
N ASP A 20 -4.58 -0.16 4.72
CA ASP A 20 -4.16 1.23 4.56
C ASP A 20 -3.98 1.53 3.07
N ARG A 21 -4.92 2.27 2.51
CA ARG A 21 -4.93 2.66 1.11
C ARG A 21 -4.38 4.06 0.98
N GLY A 22 -3.50 4.29 -0.01
CA GLY A 22 -2.86 5.58 -0.20
C GLY A 22 -3.85 6.75 -0.31
N TYR A 23 -4.95 6.57 -1.01
CA TYR A 23 -5.96 7.63 -1.15
C TYR A 23 -6.73 7.90 0.14
N GLU A 24 -7.01 6.88 0.96
CA GLU A 24 -7.64 7.05 2.28
C GLU A 24 -6.71 7.78 3.24
N ARG A 25 -5.42 7.51 3.16
CA ARG A 25 -4.39 8.19 3.95
C ARG A 25 -4.31 9.67 3.61
N ILE A 26 -4.28 10.01 2.33
CA ILE A 26 -4.31 11.41 1.87
C ILE A 26 -5.62 12.09 2.29
N ALA A 27 -6.76 11.44 2.11
CA ALA A 27 -8.05 11.96 2.56
C ALA A 27 -8.09 12.20 4.07
N GLY A 28 -7.47 11.31 4.85
CA GLY A 28 -7.31 11.47 6.30
C GLY A 28 -6.51 12.71 6.69
N MET A 29 -5.42 13.02 5.96
CA MET A 29 -4.63 14.23 6.19
C MET A 29 -5.44 15.51 5.90
N VAL A 30 -6.19 15.52 4.80
CA VAL A 30 -7.09 16.63 4.46
C VAL A 30 -8.16 16.79 5.52
N TYR A 31 -8.79 15.70 5.95
CA TYR A 31 -9.80 15.71 7.00
C TYR A 31 -9.26 16.26 8.32
N THR A 32 -8.05 15.87 8.71
CA THR A 32 -7.40 16.37 9.95
C THR A 32 -7.21 17.88 9.89
N GLU A 33 -6.69 18.42 8.78
CA GLU A 33 -6.51 19.88 8.63
C GLU A 33 -7.86 20.62 8.63
N MET A 34 -8.88 20.04 8.01
CA MET A 34 -10.23 20.64 8.06
C MET A 34 -10.79 20.68 9.48
N MET A 35 -10.62 19.62 10.25
CA MET A 35 -11.06 19.53 11.64
C MET A 35 -10.31 20.52 12.53
N ASP A 36 -8.99 20.62 12.38
CA ASP A 36 -8.16 21.57 13.12
C ASP A 36 -8.55 23.02 12.82
N SER A 37 -8.80 23.32 11.55
CA SER A 37 -9.27 24.63 11.11
C SER A 37 -10.65 24.96 11.69
N LEU A 38 -11.55 23.98 11.75
CA LEU A 38 -12.88 24.12 12.34
C LEU A 38 -12.79 24.32 13.86
N MET A 39 -11.97 23.57 14.56
CA MET A 39 -11.74 23.72 15.99
C MET A 39 -11.16 25.10 16.31
N THR A 40 -10.20 25.57 15.49
CA THR A 40 -9.61 26.91 15.65
C THR A 40 -10.64 27.99 15.42
N PHE A 41 -11.51 27.85 14.44
CA PHE A 41 -12.61 28.78 14.19
C PHE A 41 -13.59 28.81 15.37
N ASN A 42 -14.01 27.65 15.85
CA ASN A 42 -14.96 27.53 16.96
C ASN A 42 -14.39 28.00 18.30
N SER A 43 -13.09 27.98 18.48
CA SER A 43 -12.43 28.47 19.71
C SER A 43 -12.47 30.01 19.84
N ARG A 44 -12.90 30.73 18.79
CA ARG A 44 -12.94 32.20 18.73
C ARG A 44 -14.34 32.73 18.42
N PRO A 45 -15.38 32.36 19.20
CA PRO A 45 -16.77 32.67 18.88
C PRO A 45 -17.11 34.14 18.86
N ASN A 46 -16.33 34.98 19.57
CA ASN A 46 -16.59 36.41 19.73
C ASN A 46 -15.68 37.30 18.85
N ASN A 47 -14.93 36.69 17.94
CA ASN A 47 -14.07 37.48 17.03
C ASN A 47 -14.73 37.65 15.68
N PRO A 48 -15.23 38.89 15.34
CA PRO A 48 -15.90 39.14 14.05
C PRO A 48 -14.95 39.04 12.85
N ALA A 49 -13.64 39.04 13.09
CA ALA A 49 -12.63 38.81 12.04
C ALA A 49 -12.23 37.34 11.86
N ALA A 50 -12.78 36.43 12.68
CA ALA A 50 -12.49 35.03 12.55
C ALA A 50 -13.08 34.49 11.24
N LYS A 51 -12.23 33.94 10.39
CA LYS A 51 -12.63 33.30 9.14
C LYS A 51 -12.24 31.83 9.20
N PHE A 52 -13.12 30.97 8.73
CA PHE A 52 -12.75 29.59 8.46
C PHE A 52 -11.79 29.56 7.27
N SER A 53 -10.63 29.00 7.45
CA SER A 53 -9.61 28.87 6.41
C SER A 53 -8.90 27.54 6.54
N VAL A 54 -8.90 26.76 5.49
CA VAL A 54 -8.08 25.55 5.36
C VAL A 54 -6.74 25.95 4.77
N HIS A 55 -5.66 25.44 5.33
CA HIS A 55 -4.30 25.76 4.92
C HIS A 55 -3.73 24.65 4.04
N PRO A 56 -3.68 24.81 2.72
CA PRO A 56 -3.18 23.78 1.80
C PRO A 56 -1.71 23.43 2.07
N ASP A 57 -0.92 24.40 2.54
CA ASP A 57 0.50 24.19 2.85
C ASP A 57 0.71 23.16 3.97
N LYS A 58 -0.19 23.11 4.94
CA LYS A 58 -0.14 22.10 6.01
C LYS A 58 -0.46 20.70 5.49
N VAL A 59 -1.45 20.60 4.58
CA VAL A 59 -1.77 19.33 3.92
C VAL A 59 -0.58 18.87 3.09
N TRP A 60 0.01 19.78 2.32
CA TRP A 60 1.20 19.47 1.52
C TRP A 60 2.37 19.01 2.40
N TYR A 61 2.61 19.72 3.50
CA TYR A 61 3.64 19.34 4.45
C TYR A 61 3.38 17.95 5.05
N ALA A 62 2.14 17.66 5.47
CA ALA A 62 1.76 16.36 6.00
C ALA A 62 1.98 15.23 4.99
N VAL A 63 1.64 15.46 3.72
CA VAL A 63 1.88 14.47 2.65
C VAL A 63 3.36 14.26 2.40
N THR A 64 4.16 15.31 2.32
CA THR A 64 5.60 15.20 1.99
C THR A 64 6.47 14.68 3.14
N THR A 65 6.00 14.81 4.38
CA THR A 65 6.71 14.29 5.58
C THR A 65 6.17 12.96 6.07
N ASP A 66 5.19 12.38 5.37
CA ASP A 66 4.65 11.08 5.73
C ASP A 66 5.72 9.98 5.66
N GLN A 67 5.63 9.04 6.61
CA GLN A 67 6.61 7.94 6.72
C GLN A 67 6.63 7.00 5.50
N THR A 68 5.54 7.00 4.72
CA THR A 68 5.43 6.16 3.52
C THR A 68 5.97 6.82 2.27
N VAL A 69 6.33 8.10 2.33
CA VAL A 69 6.89 8.84 1.21
C VAL A 69 8.38 8.60 1.12
N ALA A 70 8.83 8.15 -0.04
CA ALA A 70 10.24 7.99 -0.36
C ALA A 70 10.63 8.92 -1.52
N PRO A 71 11.87 9.42 -1.55
CA PRO A 71 12.37 10.17 -2.69
C PRO A 71 12.43 9.29 -3.94
N VAL A 72 12.09 9.86 -5.09
CA VAL A 72 12.21 9.16 -6.36
C VAL A 72 13.68 9.02 -6.73
N GLU A 73 14.10 7.81 -7.05
CA GLU A 73 15.43 7.53 -7.55
C GLU A 73 15.42 7.48 -9.09
N ASP A 74 16.13 8.38 -9.72
CA ASP A 74 16.20 8.52 -11.19
C ASP A 74 17.41 7.83 -11.83
N SER A 75 18.28 7.20 -11.02
CA SER A 75 19.50 6.55 -11.50
C SER A 75 19.23 5.32 -12.37
N ASN A 76 18.16 4.57 -12.05
CA ASN A 76 17.77 3.35 -12.76
C ASN A 76 16.26 3.28 -12.96
N PRO A 77 15.75 3.32 -14.20
CA PRO A 77 14.32 3.25 -14.48
C PRO A 77 13.65 1.97 -13.95
N VAL A 78 14.34 0.83 -14.01
CA VAL A 78 13.80 -0.45 -13.49
C VAL A 78 13.65 -0.39 -11.98
N HIS A 79 14.62 0.19 -11.28
CA HIS A 79 14.53 0.40 -9.83
C HIS A 79 13.38 1.34 -9.47
N SER A 80 13.21 2.44 -10.19
CA SER A 80 12.10 3.38 -9.99
C SER A 80 10.72 2.71 -10.16
N ILE A 81 10.57 1.81 -11.13
CA ILE A 81 9.34 1.04 -11.32
C ILE A 81 9.15 0.07 -10.14
N LYS A 82 10.19 -0.65 -9.76
CA LYS A 82 10.16 -1.60 -8.66
C LYS A 82 9.75 -0.93 -7.34
N GLU A 83 10.30 0.23 -7.04
CA GLU A 83 9.95 1.01 -5.84
C GLU A 83 8.46 1.44 -5.81
N LYS A 84 7.85 1.67 -6.97
CA LYS A 84 6.41 2.00 -7.06
C LYS A 84 5.51 0.78 -6.88
N SER A 85 6.05 -0.42 -7.06
CA SER A 85 5.31 -1.69 -6.93
C SER A 85 5.47 -2.37 -5.57
N VAL A 86 6.17 -1.74 -4.63
CA VAL A 86 6.44 -2.31 -3.31
C VAL A 86 5.17 -2.43 -2.47
N VAL A 87 5.02 -3.58 -1.82
CA VAL A 87 3.98 -3.85 -0.82
C VAL A 87 4.65 -4.25 0.47
N VAL A 88 4.41 -3.49 1.53
CA VAL A 88 5.04 -3.67 2.83
C VAL A 88 3.98 -4.09 3.85
N SER A 89 4.21 -5.18 4.54
CA SER A 89 3.34 -5.67 5.62
C SER A 89 3.65 -5.03 6.96
N SER A 90 4.80 -4.40 7.09
CA SER A 90 5.27 -3.66 8.28
C SER A 90 5.26 -2.15 8.05
N GLY A 91 5.55 -1.37 9.08
CA GLY A 91 5.68 0.08 9.00
C GLY A 91 4.40 0.83 9.33
N ALA A 92 4.21 2.02 8.74
CA ALA A 92 3.05 2.87 9.02
C ALA A 92 1.74 2.19 8.59
N GLY A 93 0.82 1.98 9.55
CA GLY A 93 -0.43 1.24 9.34
C GLY A 93 -0.28 -0.29 9.32
N GLY A 94 0.95 -0.81 9.35
CA GLY A 94 1.28 -2.23 9.36
C GLY A 94 1.68 -2.76 10.74
N ARG A 95 2.26 -3.96 10.75
CA ARG A 95 2.81 -4.60 11.95
C ARG A 95 4.24 -4.12 12.21
N SER A 96 4.70 -4.26 13.45
CA SER A 96 6.13 -4.18 13.73
C SER A 96 6.86 -5.37 13.09
N SER A 97 7.93 -5.11 12.35
CA SER A 97 8.76 -6.17 11.73
C SER A 97 9.31 -7.15 12.77
N GLN A 98 9.57 -6.68 13.99
CA GLN A 98 10.05 -7.50 15.09
C GLN A 98 9.01 -8.49 15.62
N THR A 99 7.73 -8.20 15.46
CA THR A 99 6.63 -9.05 15.93
C THR A 99 6.09 -9.99 14.86
N MET A 100 6.60 -9.93 13.64
CA MET A 100 6.17 -10.78 12.55
C MET A 100 6.74 -12.20 12.71
N THR A 101 5.83 -13.15 12.86
CA THR A 101 6.16 -14.59 12.96
C THR A 101 6.37 -15.21 11.57
N ALA A 102 6.90 -16.43 11.52
CA ALA A 102 7.05 -17.17 10.28
C ALA A 102 5.70 -17.37 9.55
N GLU A 103 4.61 -17.56 10.29
CA GLU A 103 3.27 -17.69 9.70
C GLU A 103 2.78 -16.44 9.02
N THR A 104 3.03 -15.26 9.62
CA THR A 104 2.61 -13.98 9.05
C THR A 104 3.45 -13.54 7.86
N ARG A 105 4.59 -14.21 7.63
CA ARG A 105 5.47 -14.00 6.48
C ARG A 105 5.19 -14.96 5.32
N ARG A 106 4.30 -15.94 5.52
CA ARG A 106 3.94 -16.92 4.48
C ARG A 106 3.11 -16.27 3.38
N PHE A 107 3.31 -16.79 2.19
CA PHE A 107 2.50 -16.46 1.04
C PHE A 107 1.04 -16.90 1.25
N HIS A 108 0.08 -16.01 0.98
CA HIS A 108 -1.34 -16.31 1.08
C HIS A 108 -1.93 -16.54 -0.33
N PRO A 109 -2.87 -17.49 -0.51
CA PRO A 109 -3.47 -17.75 -1.83
C PRO A 109 -4.08 -16.51 -2.51
N SER A 110 -4.60 -15.53 -1.75
CA SER A 110 -5.12 -14.27 -2.30
C SER A 110 -4.05 -13.38 -2.95
N GLN A 111 -2.78 -13.68 -2.75
CA GLN A 111 -1.65 -12.97 -3.35
C GLN A 111 -1.33 -13.45 -4.77
N ILE A 112 -1.89 -14.60 -5.17
CA ILE A 112 -1.70 -15.15 -6.52
C ILE A 112 -2.27 -14.17 -7.55
N GLY A 113 -1.44 -13.83 -8.55
CA GLY A 113 -1.82 -12.87 -9.59
C GLY A 113 -1.69 -11.40 -9.17
N VAL A 114 -1.28 -11.11 -7.93
CA VAL A 114 -1.09 -9.75 -7.39
C VAL A 114 0.34 -9.52 -6.93
N VAL A 115 0.89 -10.45 -6.15
CA VAL A 115 2.26 -10.39 -5.63
C VAL A 115 3.17 -11.26 -6.49
N SER A 116 4.32 -10.71 -6.86
CA SER A 116 5.31 -11.37 -7.71
C SER A 116 6.27 -12.27 -6.90
N GLU A 117 7.12 -12.98 -7.62
CA GLU A 117 8.25 -13.76 -7.10
C GLU A 117 9.33 -12.88 -6.44
N SER A 118 9.36 -11.60 -6.79
CA SER A 118 10.41 -10.70 -6.32
C SER A 118 10.30 -10.44 -4.82
N THR A 119 11.38 -10.66 -4.11
CA THR A 119 11.49 -10.41 -2.67
C THR A 119 12.87 -9.89 -2.33
N VAL A 120 13.05 -9.42 -1.10
CA VAL A 120 14.35 -9.03 -0.58
C VAL A 120 15.01 -10.22 0.12
N ASP A 121 16.33 -10.34 0.01
CA ASP A 121 17.14 -11.39 0.65
C ASP A 121 17.81 -10.84 1.91
N ASN A 122 17.02 -10.58 2.93
CA ASN A 122 17.49 -10.12 4.23
C ASN A 122 16.43 -10.44 5.32
N SER A 123 16.55 -9.82 6.50
CA SER A 123 15.59 -9.97 7.60
C SER A 123 14.15 -9.54 7.27
N GLU A 124 13.95 -8.79 6.18
CA GLU A 124 12.65 -8.30 5.71
C GLU A 124 11.99 -9.27 4.71
N THR A 125 12.56 -10.46 4.48
CA THR A 125 11.96 -11.50 3.63
C THR A 125 10.56 -11.85 4.09
N GLY A 126 9.59 -11.83 3.18
CA GLY A 126 8.16 -12.01 3.48
C GLY A 126 7.47 -10.80 4.11
N THR A 127 8.21 -9.73 4.44
CA THR A 127 7.66 -8.47 4.93
C THR A 127 7.55 -7.45 3.80
N ILE A 128 8.55 -7.42 2.94
CA ILE A 128 8.59 -6.59 1.74
C ILE A 128 8.38 -7.49 0.53
N THR A 129 7.37 -7.20 -0.24
CA THR A 129 7.01 -7.89 -1.48
C THR A 129 6.79 -6.87 -2.58
N TYR A 130 6.69 -7.34 -3.81
CA TYR A 130 6.46 -6.48 -4.97
C TYR A 130 5.29 -6.98 -5.77
N LEU A 131 4.53 -6.07 -6.35
CA LEU A 131 3.44 -6.41 -7.24
C LEU A 131 3.96 -7.07 -8.52
N THR A 132 3.11 -7.85 -9.15
CA THR A 132 3.33 -8.32 -10.53
C THR A 132 3.26 -7.15 -11.51
N SER A 133 3.72 -7.34 -12.74
CA SER A 133 3.69 -6.29 -13.77
C SER A 133 2.25 -5.93 -14.19
N ASN A 134 1.30 -6.84 -14.01
CA ASN A 134 -0.12 -6.61 -14.27
C ASN A 134 -0.97 -7.23 -13.15
N PRO A 135 -1.02 -6.61 -11.96
CA PRO A 135 -1.70 -7.16 -10.81
C PRO A 135 -3.22 -7.21 -11.03
N ASN A 136 -3.83 -8.33 -10.66
CA ASN A 136 -5.27 -8.55 -10.79
C ASN A 136 -6.05 -7.93 -9.63
N TYR A 137 -6.37 -6.64 -9.73
CA TYR A 137 -7.24 -5.96 -8.78
C TYR A 137 -8.70 -6.03 -9.24
N GLY A 138 -9.58 -6.60 -8.42
CA GLY A 138 -11.02 -6.61 -8.68
C GLY A 138 -11.67 -5.24 -8.47
N SER A 139 -11.12 -4.42 -7.59
CA SER A 139 -11.62 -3.07 -7.31
C SER A 139 -10.58 -2.24 -6.57
N ILE A 140 -10.85 -0.94 -6.38
CA ILE A 140 -10.02 -0.06 -5.52
C ILE A 140 -9.99 -0.49 -4.05
N TYR A 141 -10.85 -1.42 -3.64
CA TYR A 141 -10.94 -1.92 -2.26
C TYR A 141 -10.10 -3.19 -2.02
N GLY A 142 -9.49 -3.73 -3.04
CA GLY A 142 -8.64 -4.89 -2.96
C GLY A 142 -8.80 -5.85 -4.14
N THR A 143 -8.26 -7.06 -3.99
CA THR A 143 -8.35 -8.10 -5.00
C THR A 143 -9.77 -8.66 -5.14
N SER A 144 -10.08 -9.30 -6.26
CA SER A 144 -11.34 -10.02 -6.45
C SER A 144 -11.52 -11.10 -5.39
N GLN A 145 -12.76 -11.31 -4.96
CA GLN A 145 -13.10 -12.41 -4.06
C GLN A 145 -13.02 -13.77 -4.76
N GLU A 146 -13.19 -13.80 -6.05
CA GLU A 146 -13.04 -15.01 -6.84
C GLU A 146 -11.55 -15.19 -7.16
N LEU A 147 -10.96 -16.21 -6.58
CA LEU A 147 -9.68 -16.76 -7.03
C LEU A 147 -9.92 -17.43 -8.39
N GLU A 148 -10.30 -16.64 -9.38
CA GLU A 148 -10.23 -17.10 -10.74
C GLU A 148 -8.79 -17.50 -11.00
N LYS A 149 -8.65 -18.66 -11.65
CA LYS A 149 -7.35 -19.17 -12.08
C LYS A 149 -6.57 -17.99 -12.65
N PRO A 150 -5.31 -17.78 -12.24
CA PRO A 150 -4.51 -16.72 -12.81
C PRO A 150 -4.61 -16.87 -14.32
N ASN A 151 -5.08 -15.81 -14.97
CA ASN A 151 -5.06 -15.79 -16.42
C ASN A 151 -3.60 -16.09 -16.81
N GLU A 152 -3.36 -17.02 -17.71
CA GLU A 152 -2.04 -17.55 -18.04
C GLU A 152 -1.07 -16.50 -18.63
N SER A 153 -1.27 -15.25 -18.29
CA SER A 153 -0.43 -14.14 -18.71
C SER A 153 0.78 -14.04 -17.79
N ALA A 154 1.98 -14.12 -18.37
CA ALA A 154 3.24 -13.91 -17.64
C ALA A 154 3.25 -12.62 -16.81
N GLY A 155 2.58 -11.56 -17.30
CA GLY A 155 2.46 -10.30 -16.58
C GLY A 155 1.67 -10.37 -15.27
N GLN A 156 0.88 -11.41 -15.04
CA GLN A 156 0.18 -11.64 -13.79
C GLN A 156 0.96 -12.51 -12.80
N CYS A 157 1.99 -13.19 -13.28
CA CYS A 157 2.79 -14.10 -12.46
C CYS A 157 4.12 -13.49 -12.04
N PHE A 158 4.71 -12.67 -12.91
CA PHE A 158 6.08 -12.20 -12.75
C PHE A 158 6.19 -10.69 -12.56
N SER A 159 7.25 -10.29 -11.88
CA SER A 159 7.64 -8.89 -11.77
C SER A 159 8.13 -8.33 -13.10
N GLU A 160 8.10 -7.01 -13.23
CA GLU A 160 8.66 -6.32 -14.39
C GLU A 160 10.16 -6.62 -14.58
N SER A 161 10.87 -6.75 -13.46
CA SER A 161 12.30 -7.10 -13.47
C SER A 161 12.55 -8.46 -14.11
N MET A 162 11.72 -9.45 -13.78
CA MET A 162 11.85 -10.81 -14.32
C MET A 162 11.52 -10.84 -15.81
N LEU A 163 10.50 -10.12 -16.24
CA LEU A 163 10.13 -10.04 -17.67
C LEU A 163 11.21 -9.38 -18.55
N LEU A 164 12.09 -8.58 -17.94
CA LEU A 164 13.21 -7.91 -18.62
C LEU A 164 14.49 -8.76 -18.66
N VAL A 165 14.53 -9.90 -17.96
CA VAL A 165 15.70 -10.79 -17.95
C VAL A 165 15.87 -11.44 -19.32
N PRO A 166 17.05 -11.30 -19.98
CA PRO A 166 17.31 -11.97 -21.23
C PRO A 166 17.26 -13.50 -21.07
N GLY A 167 16.49 -14.16 -21.91
CA GLY A 167 16.37 -15.63 -21.89
C GLY A 167 15.32 -16.20 -20.93
N HIS A 168 14.66 -15.38 -20.12
CA HIS A 168 13.60 -15.79 -19.20
C HIS A 168 12.59 -16.79 -19.79
N LYS A 169 12.22 -16.66 -21.05
CA LYS A 169 11.27 -17.57 -21.72
C LYS A 169 11.80 -19.00 -21.94
N TYR A 170 13.05 -19.26 -21.66
CA TYR A 170 13.71 -20.57 -21.78
C TYR A 170 14.01 -21.21 -20.40
N ASP A 171 13.70 -20.49 -19.33
CA ASP A 171 13.85 -20.99 -17.97
C ASP A 171 12.60 -21.83 -17.63
N ASP A 172 12.80 -23.01 -17.03
CA ASP A 172 11.74 -23.94 -16.61
C ASP A 172 11.08 -23.50 -15.29
#